data_8a5d3b3c01d828f55d7a412d088243e8
#
_entry.id   8a5d3b3c01d828f55d7a412d088243e8
#
_cell.length_a   1.000
_cell.length_b   1.000
_cell.length_c   1.000
_cell.angle_alpha   90.00
_cell.angle_beta   90.00
_cell.angle_gamma   90.00
#
_symmetry.space_group_name_H-M   'P 1'
#
loop_
_entity.id
_entity.type
_entity.pdbx_description
1 polymer ?
#
loop_
_entity_poly.entity_id
_entity_poly.type
_entity_poly.pdbx_seq_one_letter_code
_entity_poly.pdbx_strand_id
1 'polypeptide(L)'
;MSASFRPDIEGLRALAVAGVVAFHFGFAGLPGGFAGVDIFFVISGYLITKHLLAEITETGRLDLWRFYARRARRLLPASLFVILATLVAGAFILSPEEQSLYSRGAMFASAYMINFWLIRWSFDYFAADAASNPFVHFWSLSVEEQFYLAWPALLMLAAWLRPGKRAAMLVIGLAGLVSFAVCAWLTTVSQPWAFYFSPLRAWEFAAGGLASMVPHQVWQNRSRLAAPLAWLGLALIAGAYISFSEEAPFPGFMALVPVAGAVLLLLAGSAHAQQGQSAEKSPSVALALPPLQWVGKLSYSLYLW
;
A
#
# COMPACT_ATOMS: atom_id res chain seq x y z
N MET A 1 -9.70 19.96 13.49
CA MET A 1 -10.88 19.11 13.18
C MET A 1 -10.41 17.67 13.11
N SER A 2 -10.93 16.75 13.93
CA SER A 2 -10.59 15.34 13.82
C SER A 2 -10.98 14.87 12.41
N ALA A 3 -10.03 14.28 11.67
CA ALA A 3 -10.34 13.69 10.37
C ALA A 3 -11.46 12.65 10.58
N SER A 4 -12.60 12.85 9.93
CA SER A 4 -13.74 11.94 10.04
C SER A 4 -13.29 10.52 9.66
N PHE A 5 -13.59 9.55 10.50
CA PHE A 5 -13.31 8.14 10.23
C PHE A 5 -13.96 7.72 8.91
N ARG A 6 -13.23 7.01 8.07
CA ARG A 6 -13.63 6.55 6.73
C ARG A 6 -13.74 5.01 6.73
N PRO A 7 -14.95 4.48 7.03
CA PRO A 7 -15.16 3.02 7.12
C PRO A 7 -14.92 2.28 5.79
N ASP A 8 -15.14 2.93 4.67
CA ASP A 8 -14.89 2.41 3.33
C ASP A 8 -13.40 2.14 3.06
N ILE A 9 -12.48 2.89 3.70
CA ILE A 9 -11.04 2.63 3.62
C ILE A 9 -10.69 1.34 4.35
N GLU A 10 -11.30 1.07 5.49
CA GLU A 10 -11.10 -0.23 6.17
C GLU A 10 -11.61 -1.39 5.31
N GLY A 11 -12.75 -1.22 4.62
CA GLY A 11 -13.23 -2.22 3.67
C GLY A 11 -12.31 -2.42 2.47
N LEU A 12 -11.71 -1.34 1.95
CA LEU A 12 -10.72 -1.45 0.87
C LEU A 12 -9.44 -2.18 1.34
N ARG A 13 -9.02 -1.98 2.59
CA ARG A 13 -7.92 -2.75 3.22
C ARG A 13 -8.28 -4.23 3.36
N ALA A 14 -9.56 -4.53 3.71
CA ALA A 14 -10.05 -5.90 3.76
C ALA A 14 -9.98 -6.58 2.39
N LEU A 15 -10.41 -5.88 1.34
CA LEU A 15 -10.32 -6.37 -0.04
C LEU A 15 -8.87 -6.64 -0.45
N ALA A 16 -7.96 -5.72 -0.10
CA ALA A 16 -6.54 -5.86 -0.39
C ALA A 16 -5.90 -7.07 0.29
N VAL A 17 -6.10 -7.22 1.61
CA VAL A 17 -5.54 -8.36 2.34
C VAL A 17 -6.17 -9.68 1.93
N ALA A 18 -7.48 -9.71 1.63
CA ALA A 18 -8.15 -10.91 1.15
C ALA A 18 -7.57 -11.41 -0.18
N GLY A 19 -7.28 -10.50 -1.12
CA GLY A 19 -6.58 -10.83 -2.38
C GLY A 19 -5.21 -11.46 -2.13
N VAL A 20 -4.38 -10.79 -1.31
CA VAL A 20 -3.03 -11.29 -0.98
C VAL A 20 -3.08 -12.66 -0.30
N VAL A 21 -3.95 -12.83 0.70
CA VAL A 21 -4.09 -14.10 1.41
C VAL A 21 -4.59 -15.20 0.46
N ALA A 22 -5.61 -14.93 -0.36
CA ALA A 22 -6.13 -15.90 -1.32
C ALA A 22 -5.05 -16.35 -2.32
N PHE A 23 -4.21 -15.42 -2.80
CA PHE A 23 -3.07 -15.72 -3.67
C PHE A 23 -2.09 -16.67 -3.00
N HIS A 24 -1.64 -16.38 -1.77
CA HIS A 24 -0.67 -17.21 -1.06
C HIS A 24 -1.21 -18.60 -0.67
N PHE A 25 -2.52 -18.72 -0.49
CA PHE A 25 -3.18 -20.02 -0.30
C PHE A 25 -3.44 -20.76 -1.61
N GLY A 26 -3.00 -20.25 -2.76
CA GLY A 26 -3.19 -20.90 -4.06
C GLY A 26 -4.65 -20.97 -4.50
N PHE A 27 -5.49 -20.02 -4.11
CA PHE A 27 -6.89 -19.98 -4.52
C PHE A 27 -7.01 -19.72 -6.03
N ALA A 28 -7.35 -20.76 -6.80
CA ALA A 28 -7.32 -20.77 -8.26
C ALA A 28 -8.17 -19.66 -8.93
N GLY A 29 -9.14 -19.10 -8.22
CA GLY A 29 -9.99 -18.01 -8.74
C GLY A 29 -9.39 -16.61 -8.67
N LEU A 30 -8.24 -16.43 -7.98
CA LEU A 30 -7.61 -15.13 -7.74
C LEU A 30 -6.09 -15.15 -7.94
N PRO A 31 -5.60 -15.58 -9.11
CA PRO A 31 -4.16 -15.70 -9.36
C PRO A 31 -3.42 -14.35 -9.32
N GLY A 32 -4.11 -13.25 -9.56
CA GLY A 32 -3.57 -11.87 -9.46
C GLY A 32 -3.73 -11.22 -8.09
N GLY A 33 -4.09 -11.99 -7.04
CA GLY A 33 -4.32 -11.45 -5.70
C GLY A 33 -3.11 -10.74 -5.07
N PHE A 34 -1.89 -11.02 -5.55
CA PHE A 34 -0.66 -10.31 -5.17
C PHE A 34 -0.75 -8.78 -5.39
N ALA A 35 -1.56 -8.33 -6.38
CA ALA A 35 -1.81 -6.92 -6.64
C ALA A 35 -2.55 -6.18 -5.48
N GLY A 36 -2.99 -6.90 -4.45
CA GLY A 36 -3.49 -6.31 -3.21
C GLY A 36 -2.44 -5.45 -2.48
N VAL A 37 -1.15 -5.72 -2.68
CA VAL A 37 -0.05 -4.91 -2.12
C VAL A 37 -0.08 -3.49 -2.70
N ASP A 38 -0.32 -3.34 -4.00
CA ASP A 38 -0.39 -2.03 -4.68
C ASP A 38 -1.55 -1.19 -4.14
N ILE A 39 -2.67 -1.85 -3.82
CA ILE A 39 -3.81 -1.19 -3.16
C ILE A 39 -3.40 -0.66 -1.77
N PHE A 40 -2.62 -1.43 -0.99
CA PHE A 40 -2.10 -0.94 0.29
C PHE A 40 -1.20 0.27 0.13
N PHE A 41 -0.32 0.30 -0.86
CA PHE A 41 0.55 1.44 -1.13
C PHE A 41 -0.25 2.70 -1.48
N VAL A 42 -1.30 2.57 -2.29
CA VAL A 42 -2.22 3.69 -2.59
C VAL A 42 -2.94 4.19 -1.33
N ILE A 43 -3.48 3.28 -0.51
CA ILE A 43 -4.15 3.65 0.76
C ILE A 43 -3.17 4.36 1.70
N SER A 44 -1.95 3.85 1.83
CA SER A 44 -0.91 4.42 2.68
C SER A 44 -0.50 5.81 2.21
N GLY A 45 -0.29 6.00 0.90
CA GLY A 45 -0.05 7.29 0.29
C GLY A 45 -1.18 8.30 0.56
N TYR A 46 -2.44 7.86 0.41
CA TYR A 46 -3.62 8.67 0.68
C TYR A 46 -3.69 9.15 2.13
N LEU A 47 -3.61 8.22 3.07
CA LEU A 47 -3.78 8.50 4.50
C LEU A 47 -2.64 9.36 5.06
N ILE A 48 -1.40 9.03 4.72
CA ILE A 48 -0.23 9.75 5.23
C ILE A 48 -0.15 11.15 4.65
N THR A 49 -0.34 11.31 3.34
CA THR A 49 -0.32 12.64 2.72
C THR A 49 -1.41 13.53 3.31
N LYS A 50 -2.63 13.00 3.46
CA LYS A 50 -3.75 13.74 4.07
C LYS A 50 -3.42 14.18 5.49
N HIS A 51 -2.84 13.28 6.31
CA HIS A 51 -2.49 13.57 7.70
C HIS A 51 -1.38 14.62 7.80
N LEU A 52 -0.29 14.45 7.06
CA LEU A 52 0.86 15.37 7.09
C LEU A 52 0.50 16.75 6.56
N LEU A 53 -0.27 16.83 5.47
CA LEU A 53 -0.71 18.12 4.94
C LEU A 53 -1.68 18.85 5.87
N ALA A 54 -2.54 18.12 6.59
CA ALA A 54 -3.41 18.72 7.59
C ALA A 54 -2.55 19.32 8.73
N GLU A 55 -1.56 18.58 9.24
CA GLU A 55 -0.66 19.05 10.29
C GLU A 55 0.14 20.30 9.83
N ILE A 56 0.72 20.28 8.64
CA ILE A 56 1.44 21.43 8.07
C ILE A 56 0.50 22.65 7.95
N THR A 57 -0.74 22.44 7.49
CA THR A 57 -1.70 23.53 7.27
C THR A 57 -2.18 24.15 8.60
N GLU A 58 -2.36 23.31 9.63
CA GLU A 58 -2.87 23.75 10.94
C GLU A 58 -1.78 24.37 11.82
N THR A 59 -0.55 23.83 11.79
CA THR A 59 0.53 24.18 12.74
C THR A 59 1.73 24.88 12.09
N GLY A 60 1.81 24.87 10.75
CA GLY A 60 2.97 25.39 10.00
C GLY A 60 4.22 24.49 10.07
N ARG A 61 4.18 23.36 10.77
CA ARG A 61 5.31 22.46 10.97
C ARG A 61 4.86 21.01 11.11
N LEU A 62 5.81 20.04 10.99
CA LEU A 62 5.58 18.64 11.25
C LEU A 62 6.30 18.22 12.54
N ASP A 63 5.60 17.55 13.43
CA ASP A 63 6.20 16.86 14.57
C ASP A 63 6.62 15.44 14.15
N LEU A 64 7.80 15.35 13.55
CA LEU A 64 8.37 14.08 13.04
C LEU A 64 8.54 13.06 14.16
N TRP A 65 8.96 13.49 15.36
CA TRP A 65 9.13 12.58 16.49
C TRP A 65 7.82 11.92 16.89
N ARG A 66 6.79 12.72 17.04
CA ARG A 66 5.44 12.23 17.36
C ARG A 66 4.89 11.34 16.24
N PHE A 67 5.16 11.68 14.99
CA PHE A 67 4.76 10.88 13.82
C PHE A 67 5.41 9.49 13.87
N TYR A 68 6.74 9.40 13.95
CA TYR A 68 7.46 8.12 13.97
C TYR A 68 7.16 7.31 15.24
N ALA A 69 7.05 7.94 16.40
CA ALA A 69 6.73 7.24 17.65
C ALA A 69 5.34 6.59 17.61
N ARG A 70 4.34 7.22 16.98
CA ARG A 70 3.01 6.61 16.80
C ARG A 70 3.07 5.37 15.89
N ARG A 71 3.84 5.44 14.82
CA ARG A 71 3.99 4.33 13.88
C ARG A 71 4.76 3.17 14.50
N ALA A 72 5.91 3.44 15.09
CA ALA A 72 6.71 2.42 15.76
C ALA A 72 5.88 1.65 16.80
N ARG A 73 5.13 2.34 17.66
CA ARG A 73 4.25 1.69 18.64
C ARG A 73 3.14 0.85 18.03
N ARG A 74 2.71 1.16 16.82
CA ARG A 74 1.65 0.42 16.12
C ARG A 74 2.18 -0.82 15.40
N LEU A 75 3.37 -0.75 14.80
CA LEU A 75 3.86 -1.74 13.84
C LEU A 75 4.91 -2.67 14.46
N LEU A 76 5.89 -2.14 15.19
CA LEU A 76 7.01 -2.92 15.73
C LEU A 76 6.58 -4.07 16.67
N PRO A 77 5.64 -3.91 17.61
CA PRO A 77 5.34 -4.99 18.52
C PRO A 77 4.83 -6.24 17.81
N ALA A 78 3.92 -6.09 16.83
CA ALA A 78 3.37 -7.23 16.11
C ALA A 78 4.38 -7.84 15.14
N SER A 79 5.13 -7.02 14.38
CA SER A 79 6.14 -7.54 13.45
C SER A 79 7.26 -8.29 14.16
N LEU A 80 7.80 -7.73 15.26
CA LEU A 80 8.85 -8.40 16.04
C LEU A 80 8.33 -9.66 16.73
N PHE A 81 7.08 -9.66 17.19
CA PHE A 81 6.46 -10.86 17.75
C PHE A 81 6.36 -11.98 16.72
N VAL A 82 5.90 -11.70 15.49
CA VAL A 82 5.80 -12.70 14.41
C VAL A 82 7.19 -13.21 14.03
N ILE A 83 8.17 -12.30 13.86
CA ILE A 83 9.54 -12.70 13.55
C ILE A 83 10.10 -13.64 14.64
N LEU A 84 9.95 -13.27 15.92
CA LEU A 84 10.43 -14.09 17.04
C LEU A 84 9.70 -15.45 17.09
N ALA A 85 8.38 -15.46 16.97
CA ALA A 85 7.59 -16.68 16.99
C ALA A 85 8.00 -17.65 15.85
N THR A 86 8.22 -17.11 14.64
CA THR A 86 8.70 -17.88 13.49
C THR A 86 10.10 -18.45 13.71
N LEU A 87 11.03 -17.66 14.26
CA LEU A 87 12.38 -18.14 14.58
C LEU A 87 12.36 -19.22 15.67
N VAL A 88 11.56 -19.03 16.71
CA VAL A 88 11.43 -20.04 17.78
C VAL A 88 10.84 -21.34 17.23
N ALA A 89 9.77 -21.27 16.44
CA ALA A 89 9.19 -22.45 15.80
C ALA A 89 10.20 -23.12 14.86
N GLY A 90 10.91 -22.33 14.05
CA GLY A 90 11.94 -22.81 13.15
C GLY A 90 13.10 -23.51 13.83
N ALA A 91 13.49 -23.09 15.03
CA ALA A 91 14.55 -23.74 15.81
C ALA A 91 14.23 -25.19 16.19
N PHE A 92 12.95 -25.59 16.24
CA PHE A 92 12.52 -26.96 16.53
C PHE A 92 12.21 -27.79 15.28
N ILE A 93 11.94 -27.15 14.14
CA ILE A 93 11.39 -27.82 12.95
C ILE A 93 12.42 -27.91 11.82
N LEU A 94 13.30 -26.89 11.70
CA LEU A 94 14.15 -26.68 10.54
C LEU A 94 15.56 -27.29 10.74
N SER A 95 16.18 -27.66 9.61
CA SER A 95 17.59 -28.03 9.58
C SER A 95 18.50 -26.82 9.92
N PRO A 96 19.76 -27.04 10.35
CA PRO A 96 20.69 -25.95 10.65
C PRO A 96 20.94 -24.99 9.48
N GLU A 97 20.89 -25.48 8.24
CA GLU A 97 21.06 -24.69 7.03
C GLU A 97 19.86 -23.73 6.82
N GLU A 98 18.65 -24.25 6.94
CA GLU A 98 17.41 -23.47 6.86
C GLU A 98 17.32 -22.45 7.99
N GLN A 99 17.73 -22.80 9.22
CA GLN A 99 17.79 -21.86 10.35
C GLN A 99 18.72 -20.68 10.06
N SER A 100 19.87 -20.92 9.40
CA SER A 100 20.79 -19.86 8.97
C SER A 100 20.13 -18.93 7.96
N LEU A 101 19.41 -19.46 6.96
CA LEU A 101 18.68 -18.68 5.96
C LEU A 101 17.56 -17.85 6.62
N TYR A 102 16.76 -18.46 7.51
CA TYR A 102 15.66 -17.80 8.21
C TYR A 102 16.19 -16.68 9.13
N SER A 103 17.28 -16.93 9.84
CA SER A 103 17.90 -15.92 10.71
C SER A 103 18.36 -14.68 9.93
N ARG A 104 18.92 -14.86 8.74
CA ARG A 104 19.29 -13.74 7.86
C ARG A 104 18.04 -13.00 7.38
N GLY A 105 17.01 -13.71 6.91
CA GLY A 105 15.73 -13.09 6.53
C GLY A 105 15.11 -12.29 7.68
N ALA A 106 15.08 -12.87 8.89
CA ALA A 106 14.58 -12.23 10.10
C ALA A 106 15.35 -10.93 10.46
N MET A 107 16.69 -10.96 10.34
CA MET A 107 17.53 -9.78 10.59
C MET A 107 17.17 -8.63 9.64
N PHE A 108 17.05 -8.89 8.35
CA PHE A 108 16.67 -7.87 7.38
C PHE A 108 15.20 -7.46 7.51
N ALA A 109 14.29 -8.38 7.83
CA ALA A 109 12.88 -8.07 8.07
C ALA A 109 12.69 -7.19 9.31
N SER A 110 13.40 -7.46 10.41
CA SER A 110 13.32 -6.66 11.64
C SER A 110 13.82 -5.22 11.46
N ALA A 111 14.76 -5.01 10.54
CA ALA A 111 15.27 -3.70 10.16
C ALA A 111 14.46 -3.02 9.03
N TYR A 112 13.39 -3.66 8.52
CA TYR A 112 12.65 -3.20 7.33
C TYR A 112 13.56 -2.97 6.10
N MET A 113 14.52 -3.87 5.87
CA MET A 113 15.51 -3.82 4.79
C MET A 113 15.52 -5.08 3.92
N ILE A 114 14.55 -5.99 4.12
CA ILE A 114 14.54 -7.28 3.41
C ILE A 114 14.35 -7.12 1.89
N ASN A 115 13.68 -6.07 1.44
CA ASN A 115 13.55 -5.73 0.02
C ASN A 115 14.92 -5.54 -0.66
N PHE A 116 15.89 -4.90 -0.01
CA PHE A 116 17.26 -4.76 -0.53
C PHE A 116 18.03 -6.08 -0.52
N TRP A 117 17.81 -6.91 0.47
CA TRP A 117 18.38 -8.25 0.51
C TRP A 117 17.87 -9.10 -0.66
N LEU A 118 16.58 -9.06 -0.97
CA LEU A 118 15.97 -9.77 -2.10
C LEU A 118 16.52 -9.26 -3.45
N ILE A 119 16.69 -7.95 -3.63
CA ILE A 119 17.34 -7.37 -4.82
C ILE A 119 18.76 -7.91 -4.98
N ARG A 120 19.54 -7.93 -3.90
CA ARG A 120 20.96 -8.35 -3.93
C ARG A 120 21.13 -9.79 -4.43
N TRP A 121 20.15 -10.65 -4.17
CA TRP A 121 20.14 -12.04 -4.60
C TRP A 121 19.35 -12.26 -5.91
N SER A 122 18.90 -11.19 -6.57
CA SER A 122 18.03 -11.25 -7.75
C SER A 122 16.84 -12.19 -7.56
N PHE A 123 16.25 -12.13 -6.37
CA PHE A 123 15.19 -13.04 -5.95
C PHE A 123 13.91 -12.79 -6.75
N ASP A 124 13.45 -13.79 -7.46
CA ASP A 124 12.15 -13.75 -8.11
C ASP A 124 11.04 -14.09 -7.10
N TYR A 125 10.14 -13.14 -6.89
CA TYR A 125 9.02 -13.30 -5.96
C TYR A 125 8.06 -14.42 -6.36
N PHE A 126 7.96 -14.70 -7.65
CA PHE A 126 7.04 -15.70 -8.20
C PHE A 126 7.72 -17.07 -8.43
N ALA A 127 9.00 -17.20 -8.17
CA ALA A 127 9.68 -18.49 -8.30
C ALA A 127 9.21 -19.49 -7.23
N ALA A 128 9.23 -20.78 -7.58
CA ALA A 128 8.75 -21.84 -6.69
C ALA A 128 9.53 -21.94 -5.36
N ASP A 129 10.78 -21.50 -5.33
CA ASP A 129 11.65 -21.44 -4.14
C ASP A 129 11.43 -20.18 -3.29
N ALA A 130 10.63 -19.22 -3.77
CA ALA A 130 10.26 -18.03 -3.01
C ALA A 130 9.59 -18.37 -1.67
N ALA A 131 8.81 -19.44 -1.63
CA ALA A 131 8.18 -19.95 -0.41
C ALA A 131 9.16 -20.50 0.64
N SER A 132 10.44 -20.67 0.30
CA SER A 132 11.46 -21.23 1.20
C SER A 132 11.82 -20.32 2.38
N ASN A 133 11.54 -19.02 2.31
CA ASN A 133 11.81 -18.10 3.42
C ASN A 133 10.52 -17.41 3.88
N PRO A 134 10.07 -17.65 5.14
CA PRO A 134 8.80 -17.14 5.66
C PRO A 134 8.76 -15.61 5.80
N PHE A 135 9.89 -14.91 5.66
CA PHE A 135 9.95 -13.46 5.80
C PHE A 135 9.91 -12.73 4.45
N VAL A 136 9.81 -13.43 3.33
CA VAL A 136 9.80 -12.78 2.00
C VAL A 136 8.71 -11.71 1.92
N HIS A 137 7.50 -11.99 2.37
CA HIS A 137 6.37 -11.05 2.33
C HIS A 137 6.63 -9.73 3.09
N PHE A 138 7.58 -9.67 4.03
CA PHE A 138 8.00 -8.42 4.69
C PHE A 138 8.61 -7.38 3.74
N TRP A 139 8.89 -7.75 2.47
CA TRP A 139 9.43 -6.81 1.50
C TRP A 139 8.53 -5.58 1.30
N SER A 140 7.23 -5.78 1.22
CA SER A 140 6.27 -4.70 1.01
C SER A 140 6.14 -3.81 2.24
N LEU A 141 6.20 -4.38 3.45
CA LEU A 141 6.27 -3.63 4.70
C LEU A 141 7.55 -2.79 4.76
N SER A 142 8.67 -3.34 4.28
CA SER A 142 9.95 -2.60 4.20
C SER A 142 9.82 -1.39 3.26
N VAL A 143 9.23 -1.59 2.08
CA VAL A 143 8.95 -0.50 1.13
C VAL A 143 8.04 0.57 1.77
N GLU A 144 6.99 0.14 2.47
CA GLU A 144 6.05 1.04 3.13
C GLU A 144 6.71 1.86 4.25
N GLU A 145 7.55 1.25 5.13
CA GLU A 145 8.24 1.98 6.19
C GLU A 145 9.31 2.93 5.65
N GLN A 146 10.01 2.54 4.59
CA GLN A 146 10.96 3.42 3.89
C GLN A 146 10.25 4.61 3.23
N PHE A 147 9.06 4.39 2.67
CA PHE A 147 8.20 5.47 2.21
C PHE A 147 7.81 6.40 3.35
N TYR A 148 7.40 5.88 4.52
CA TYR A 148 7.05 6.71 5.67
C TYR A 148 8.25 7.51 6.20
N LEU A 149 9.46 7.01 6.03
CA LEU A 149 10.68 7.75 6.40
C LEU A 149 10.93 8.91 5.43
N ALA A 150 10.79 8.69 4.13
CA ALA A 150 11.12 9.67 3.09
C ALA A 150 10.00 10.70 2.85
N TRP A 151 8.72 10.31 2.99
CA TRP A 151 7.58 11.12 2.57
C TRP A 151 7.40 12.44 3.33
N PRO A 152 7.56 12.49 4.67
CA PRO A 152 7.53 13.75 5.39
C PRO A 152 8.58 14.73 4.91
N ALA A 153 9.81 14.25 4.62
CA ALA A 153 10.89 15.10 4.09
C ALA A 153 10.54 15.66 2.71
N LEU A 154 9.93 14.86 1.83
CA LEU A 154 9.47 15.32 0.52
C LEU A 154 8.39 16.40 0.62
N LEU A 155 7.44 16.25 1.54
CA LEU A 155 6.40 17.27 1.78
C LEU A 155 6.95 18.54 2.43
N MET A 156 7.91 18.42 3.33
CA MET A 156 8.61 19.57 3.92
C MET A 156 9.41 20.33 2.86
N LEU A 157 10.10 19.61 1.97
CA LEU A 157 10.79 20.21 0.82
C LEU A 157 9.81 20.98 -0.07
N ALA A 158 8.66 20.38 -0.38
CA ALA A 158 7.62 21.03 -1.17
C ALA A 158 7.11 22.33 -0.50
N ALA A 159 6.89 22.29 0.81
CA ALA A 159 6.45 23.44 1.60
C ALA A 159 7.52 24.53 1.69
N TRP A 160 8.80 24.15 1.76
CA TRP A 160 9.94 25.06 1.76
C TRP A 160 10.14 25.76 0.41
N LEU A 161 10.02 25.00 -0.69
CA LEU A 161 10.15 25.56 -2.04
C LEU A 161 9.02 26.57 -2.34
N ARG A 162 7.81 26.23 -1.99
CA ARG A 162 6.65 27.12 -2.14
C ARG A 162 5.51 26.65 -1.22
N PRO A 163 5.06 27.48 -0.28
CA PRO A 163 3.96 27.11 0.60
C PRO A 163 2.67 26.92 -0.19
N GLY A 164 1.95 25.82 0.13
CA GLY A 164 0.63 25.53 -0.39
C GLY A 164 0.49 24.17 -1.10
N LYS A 165 -0.75 23.72 -1.24
CA LYS A 165 -1.11 22.42 -1.83
C LYS A 165 -0.60 22.22 -3.26
N ARG A 166 -0.50 23.29 -4.07
CA ARG A 166 -0.03 23.22 -5.47
C ARG A 166 1.42 22.74 -5.55
N ALA A 167 2.30 23.25 -4.69
CA ALA A 167 3.69 22.81 -4.66
C ALA A 167 3.80 21.34 -4.25
N ALA A 168 3.07 20.91 -3.21
CA ALA A 168 2.99 19.53 -2.81
C ALA A 168 2.50 18.62 -3.95
N MET A 169 1.45 19.02 -4.67
CA MET A 169 0.94 18.29 -5.83
C MET A 169 1.99 18.16 -6.94
N LEU A 170 2.73 19.23 -7.25
CA LEU A 170 3.76 19.22 -8.28
C LEU A 170 4.93 18.33 -7.88
N VAL A 171 5.44 18.45 -6.65
CA VAL A 171 6.57 17.66 -6.16
C VAL A 171 6.21 16.17 -6.11
N ILE A 172 5.05 15.83 -5.54
CA ILE A 172 4.56 14.45 -5.48
C ILE A 172 4.28 13.91 -6.90
N GLY A 173 3.66 14.70 -7.76
CA GLY A 173 3.34 14.33 -9.13
C GLY A 173 4.60 14.05 -9.95
N LEU A 174 5.61 14.91 -9.87
CA LEU A 174 6.89 14.71 -10.56
C LEU A 174 7.64 13.49 -10.00
N ALA A 175 7.73 13.35 -8.69
CA ALA A 175 8.35 12.20 -8.06
C ALA A 175 7.65 10.89 -8.45
N GLY A 176 6.32 10.88 -8.47
CA GLY A 176 5.51 9.75 -8.91
C GLY A 176 5.71 9.44 -10.40
N LEU A 177 5.73 10.45 -11.27
CA LEU A 177 5.94 10.27 -12.70
C LEU A 177 7.32 9.67 -13.00
N VAL A 178 8.37 10.20 -12.38
CA VAL A 178 9.74 9.67 -12.53
C VAL A 178 9.81 8.24 -11.99
N SER A 179 9.27 7.99 -10.80
CA SER A 179 9.18 6.65 -10.20
C SER A 179 8.50 5.66 -11.14
N PHE A 180 7.33 6.01 -11.69
CA PHE A 180 6.59 5.15 -12.62
C PHE A 180 7.36 4.90 -13.92
N ALA A 181 7.92 5.95 -14.53
CA ALA A 181 8.66 5.80 -15.81
C ALA A 181 9.85 4.86 -15.65
N VAL A 182 10.64 5.00 -14.58
CA VAL A 182 11.77 4.13 -14.29
C VAL A 182 11.31 2.72 -13.91
N CYS A 183 10.23 2.59 -13.14
CA CYS A 183 9.62 1.29 -12.80
C CYS A 183 9.18 0.54 -14.06
N ALA A 184 8.44 1.19 -14.95
CA ALA A 184 7.96 0.59 -16.20
C ALA A 184 9.12 0.14 -17.11
N TRP A 185 10.16 0.95 -17.21
CA TRP A 185 11.36 0.60 -17.96
C TRP A 185 12.11 -0.58 -17.30
N LEU A 186 12.37 -0.52 -15.97
CA LEU A 186 13.09 -1.59 -15.28
C LEU A 186 12.32 -2.89 -15.21
N THR A 187 11.00 -2.88 -15.26
CA THR A 187 10.20 -4.12 -15.35
C THR A 187 10.60 -4.97 -16.57
N THR A 188 11.03 -4.34 -17.66
CA THR A 188 11.47 -5.05 -18.87
C THR A 188 12.95 -5.45 -18.86
N VAL A 189 13.76 -4.86 -17.96
CA VAL A 189 15.21 -5.06 -17.91
C VAL A 189 15.61 -5.92 -16.71
N SER A 190 15.04 -5.65 -15.56
CA SER A 190 15.31 -6.35 -14.30
C SER A 190 14.11 -6.26 -13.37
N GLN A 191 13.22 -7.24 -13.50
CA GLN A 191 11.98 -7.33 -12.71
C GLN A 191 12.21 -7.25 -11.19
N PRO A 192 13.22 -7.91 -10.55
CA PRO A 192 13.45 -7.79 -9.12
C PRO A 192 13.72 -6.34 -8.65
N TRP A 193 14.46 -5.56 -9.43
CA TRP A 193 14.65 -4.13 -9.12
C TRP A 193 13.34 -3.34 -9.20
N ALA A 194 12.56 -3.54 -10.26
CA ALA A 194 11.26 -2.87 -10.40
C ALA A 194 10.29 -3.25 -9.27
N PHE A 195 10.35 -4.50 -8.82
CA PHE A 195 9.43 -5.05 -7.83
C PHE A 195 9.77 -4.61 -6.40
N TYR A 196 11.04 -4.71 -5.99
CA TYR A 196 11.44 -4.55 -4.58
C TYR A 196 12.01 -3.18 -4.23
N PHE A 197 12.51 -2.38 -5.21
CA PHE A 197 13.18 -1.13 -4.91
C PHE A 197 12.19 -0.01 -4.60
N SER A 198 12.17 0.47 -3.35
CA SER A 198 11.18 1.41 -2.83
C SER A 198 10.99 2.67 -3.66
N PRO A 199 12.03 3.33 -4.21
CA PRO A 199 11.84 4.49 -5.08
C PRO A 199 11.02 4.19 -6.35
N LEU A 200 11.02 2.95 -6.83
CA LEU A 200 10.30 2.55 -8.03
C LEU A 200 8.83 2.20 -7.76
N ARG A 201 8.48 2.02 -6.49
CA ARG A 201 7.10 1.83 -6.03
C ARG A 201 6.48 3.12 -5.49
N ALA A 202 7.27 4.20 -5.38
CA ALA A 202 6.83 5.48 -4.81
C ALA A 202 5.66 6.13 -5.58
N TRP A 203 5.48 5.82 -6.86
CA TRP A 203 4.39 6.34 -7.69
C TRP A 203 2.99 5.86 -7.22
N GLU A 204 2.88 4.67 -6.63
CA GLU A 204 1.63 4.14 -6.10
C GLU A 204 1.19 4.94 -4.87
N PHE A 205 2.14 5.23 -3.98
CA PHE A 205 1.92 6.14 -2.86
C PHE A 205 1.61 7.56 -3.34
N ALA A 206 2.30 8.02 -4.40
CA ALA A 206 2.05 9.32 -4.99
C ALA A 206 0.63 9.41 -5.56
N ALA A 207 0.14 8.37 -6.24
CA ALA A 207 -1.23 8.31 -6.74
C ALA A 207 -2.27 8.45 -5.61
N GLY A 208 -2.08 7.72 -4.51
CA GLY A 208 -2.90 7.86 -3.30
C GLY A 208 -2.79 9.25 -2.67
N GLY A 209 -1.57 9.78 -2.56
CA GLY A 209 -1.31 11.11 -2.04
C GLY A 209 -2.01 12.20 -2.83
N LEU A 210 -1.91 12.17 -4.16
CA LEU A 210 -2.59 13.10 -5.07
C LEU A 210 -4.12 12.99 -4.94
N ALA A 211 -4.65 11.76 -4.85
CA ALA A 211 -6.08 11.53 -4.63
C ALA A 211 -6.57 12.19 -3.33
N SER A 212 -5.75 12.22 -2.26
CA SER A 212 -6.07 12.86 -0.99
C SER A 212 -6.20 14.38 -1.07
N MET A 213 -5.59 14.99 -2.09
CA MET A 213 -5.56 16.43 -2.29
C MET A 213 -6.71 16.94 -3.16
N VAL A 214 -7.51 16.06 -3.77
CA VAL A 214 -8.65 16.45 -4.60
C VAL A 214 -9.63 17.24 -3.76
N PRO A 215 -9.96 18.50 -4.16
CA PRO A 215 -10.84 19.33 -3.37
C PRO A 215 -12.27 18.79 -3.32
N HIS A 216 -12.91 18.90 -2.16
CA HIS A 216 -14.29 18.45 -1.98
C HIS A 216 -15.29 19.13 -2.94
N GLN A 217 -15.02 20.38 -3.33
CA GLN A 217 -15.85 21.13 -4.27
C GLN A 217 -16.01 20.46 -5.63
N VAL A 218 -15.03 19.64 -6.04
CA VAL A 218 -15.12 18.87 -7.30
C VAL A 218 -16.34 17.93 -7.30
N TRP A 219 -16.76 17.45 -6.12
CA TRP A 219 -17.85 16.50 -5.96
C TRP A 219 -19.23 17.14 -5.75
N GLN A 220 -19.31 18.43 -5.38
CA GLN A 220 -20.58 19.10 -5.10
C GLN A 220 -21.55 19.05 -6.29
N ASN A 221 -21.02 19.22 -7.52
CA ASN A 221 -21.81 19.17 -8.76
C ASN A 221 -21.67 17.82 -9.54
N ARG A 222 -20.84 16.87 -9.04
CA ARG A 222 -20.52 15.62 -9.72
C ARG A 222 -20.84 14.39 -8.90
N SER A 223 -21.71 14.52 -7.94
CA SER A 223 -22.13 13.42 -7.04
C SER A 223 -22.61 12.18 -7.79
N ARG A 224 -23.30 12.37 -8.92
CA ARG A 224 -23.81 11.26 -9.77
C ARG A 224 -22.70 10.38 -10.35
N LEU A 225 -21.45 10.88 -10.42
CA LEU A 225 -20.29 10.11 -10.91
C LEU A 225 -19.67 9.22 -9.83
N ALA A 226 -19.96 9.45 -8.56
CA ALA A 226 -19.33 8.71 -7.46
C ALA A 226 -19.62 7.20 -7.53
N ALA A 227 -20.87 6.80 -7.73
CA ALA A 227 -21.22 5.38 -7.83
C ALA A 227 -20.63 4.70 -9.08
N PRO A 228 -20.76 5.24 -10.31
CA PRO A 228 -20.07 4.69 -11.48
C PRO A 228 -18.55 4.56 -11.31
N LEU A 229 -17.88 5.56 -10.74
CA LEU A 229 -16.44 5.51 -10.48
C LEU A 229 -16.09 4.43 -9.47
N ALA A 230 -16.91 4.23 -8.43
CA ALA A 230 -16.70 3.17 -7.45
C ALA A 230 -16.85 1.78 -8.07
N TRP A 231 -17.87 1.57 -8.94
CA TRP A 231 -18.05 0.31 -9.67
C TRP A 231 -16.90 0.04 -10.64
N LEU A 232 -16.45 1.06 -11.37
CA LEU A 232 -15.28 0.94 -12.24
C LEU A 232 -14.02 0.59 -11.41
N GLY A 233 -13.80 1.26 -10.28
CA GLY A 233 -12.68 0.97 -9.39
C GLY A 233 -12.71 -0.47 -8.88
N LEU A 234 -13.88 -0.96 -8.44
CA LEU A 234 -14.04 -2.34 -8.00
C LEU A 234 -13.82 -3.34 -9.15
N ALA A 235 -14.34 -3.05 -10.34
CA ALA A 235 -14.16 -3.88 -11.52
C ALA A 235 -12.69 -3.97 -11.95
N LEU A 236 -11.92 -2.89 -11.87
CA LEU A 236 -10.48 -2.89 -12.15
C LEU A 236 -9.72 -3.77 -11.17
N ILE A 237 -10.02 -3.68 -9.87
CA ILE A 237 -9.37 -4.53 -8.84
C ILE A 237 -9.75 -5.99 -9.04
N ALA A 238 -11.04 -6.29 -9.22
CA ALA A 238 -11.50 -7.65 -9.47
C ALA A 238 -10.91 -8.22 -10.77
N GLY A 239 -10.85 -7.41 -11.82
CA GLY A 239 -10.20 -7.77 -13.08
C GLY A 239 -8.73 -8.09 -12.90
N ALA A 240 -7.98 -7.28 -12.13
CA ALA A 240 -6.58 -7.57 -11.82
C ALA A 240 -6.44 -8.90 -11.06
N TYR A 241 -7.27 -9.13 -10.03
CA TYR A 241 -7.20 -10.36 -9.23
C TYR A 241 -7.49 -11.63 -10.03
N ILE A 242 -8.40 -11.56 -11.00
CA ILE A 242 -8.83 -12.71 -11.80
C ILE A 242 -7.91 -12.96 -13.00
N SER A 243 -7.39 -11.89 -13.63
CA SER A 243 -6.73 -11.99 -14.93
C SER A 243 -5.20 -11.90 -14.88
N PHE A 244 -4.61 -11.40 -13.79
CA PHE A 244 -3.16 -11.36 -13.69
C PHE A 244 -2.61 -12.74 -13.34
N SER A 245 -1.41 -13.03 -13.85
CA SER A 245 -0.67 -14.25 -13.55
C SER A 245 0.75 -13.91 -13.10
N GLU A 246 1.41 -14.87 -12.48
CA GLU A 246 2.80 -14.75 -12.02
C GLU A 246 3.79 -14.55 -13.18
N GLU A 247 3.42 -15.00 -14.39
CA GLU A 247 4.23 -14.85 -15.60
C GLU A 247 4.18 -13.44 -16.21
N ALA A 248 3.24 -12.62 -15.74
CA ALA A 248 3.02 -11.29 -16.28
C ALA A 248 4.18 -10.33 -15.91
N PRO A 249 4.55 -9.38 -16.82
CA PRO A 249 5.59 -8.40 -16.55
C PRO A 249 5.11 -7.37 -15.51
N PHE A 250 5.09 -7.78 -14.26
CA PHE A 250 4.66 -6.97 -13.11
C PHE A 250 5.88 -6.42 -12.34
N PRO A 251 5.83 -5.17 -11.81
CA PRO A 251 4.68 -4.28 -11.74
C PRO A 251 4.40 -3.46 -13.02
N GLY A 252 5.37 -2.81 -13.60
CA GLY A 252 5.27 -2.07 -14.87
C GLY A 252 3.92 -1.37 -15.10
N PHE A 253 3.43 -1.46 -16.34
CA PHE A 253 2.12 -0.90 -16.71
C PHE A 253 0.93 -1.67 -16.10
N MET A 254 1.12 -2.94 -15.74
CA MET A 254 0.03 -3.75 -15.18
C MET A 254 -0.43 -3.23 -13.81
N ALA A 255 0.49 -2.75 -12.99
CA ALA A 255 0.16 -2.19 -11.69
C ALA A 255 -0.73 -0.93 -11.77
N LEU A 256 -0.81 -0.26 -12.94
CA LEU A 256 -1.76 0.85 -13.14
C LEU A 256 -3.22 0.42 -12.90
N VAL A 257 -3.58 -0.82 -13.21
CA VAL A 257 -4.96 -1.32 -13.10
C VAL A 257 -5.43 -1.34 -11.65
N PRO A 258 -4.78 -2.07 -10.71
CA PRO A 258 -5.18 -2.07 -9.31
C PRO A 258 -4.99 -0.70 -8.64
N VAL A 259 -3.96 0.06 -9.00
CA VAL A 259 -3.73 1.42 -8.50
C VAL A 259 -4.84 2.37 -8.91
N ALA A 260 -5.24 2.37 -10.19
CA ALA A 260 -6.37 3.18 -10.66
C ALA A 260 -7.67 2.76 -9.96
N GLY A 261 -7.90 1.45 -9.80
CA GLY A 261 -9.03 0.92 -9.07
C GLY A 261 -9.11 1.44 -7.63
N ALA A 262 -8.01 1.39 -6.91
CA ALA A 262 -7.92 1.90 -5.53
C ALA A 262 -8.14 3.43 -5.46
N VAL A 263 -7.52 4.19 -6.36
CA VAL A 263 -7.71 5.65 -6.45
C VAL A 263 -9.19 6.00 -6.70
N LEU A 264 -9.85 5.33 -7.63
CA LEU A 264 -11.26 5.56 -7.94
C LEU A 264 -12.17 5.28 -6.74
N LEU A 265 -11.93 4.19 -6.00
CA LEU A 265 -12.67 3.87 -4.78
C LEU A 265 -12.45 4.89 -3.68
N LEU A 266 -11.21 5.36 -3.47
CA LEU A 266 -10.89 6.40 -2.48
C LEU A 266 -11.56 7.74 -2.82
N LEU A 267 -11.57 8.12 -4.09
CA LEU A 267 -12.21 9.35 -4.57
C LEU A 267 -13.75 9.25 -4.45
N ALA A 268 -14.35 8.14 -4.89
CA ALA A 268 -15.77 7.91 -4.77
C ALA A 268 -16.24 7.91 -3.31
N GLY A 269 -15.51 7.22 -2.42
CA GLY A 269 -15.82 7.24 -0.99
C GLY A 269 -15.68 8.61 -0.35
N SER A 270 -14.74 9.47 -0.84
CA SER A 270 -14.64 10.86 -0.40
C SER A 270 -15.88 11.69 -0.81
N ALA A 271 -16.45 11.42 -1.97
CA ALA A 271 -17.68 12.04 -2.42
C ALA A 271 -18.90 11.62 -1.58
N HIS A 272 -19.00 10.33 -1.24
CA HIS A 272 -20.10 9.77 -0.45
C HIS A 272 -20.12 10.25 1.00
N ALA A 273 -18.96 10.38 1.64
CA ALA A 273 -18.85 10.85 3.02
C ALA A 273 -19.50 12.23 3.26
N GLN A 274 -19.81 12.98 2.20
CA GLN A 274 -20.39 14.33 2.25
C GLN A 274 -21.89 14.36 1.95
N GLN A 275 -22.43 13.34 1.28
CA GLN A 275 -23.78 13.39 0.72
C GLN A 275 -24.86 12.67 1.54
N GLY A 276 -24.48 11.98 2.63
CA GLY A 276 -25.45 11.22 3.40
C GLY A 276 -26.14 10.10 2.58
N GLN A 277 -27.45 9.96 2.66
CA GLN A 277 -28.23 8.80 2.21
C GLN A 277 -28.27 8.48 0.71
N SER A 278 -27.74 9.31 -0.19
CA SER A 278 -27.84 9.07 -1.64
C SER A 278 -26.90 7.98 -2.18
N ALA A 279 -26.21 7.25 -1.31
CA ALA A 279 -25.13 6.33 -1.63
C ALA A 279 -25.53 4.85 -1.75
N GLU A 280 -26.80 4.47 -1.52
CA GLU A 280 -27.23 3.08 -1.31
C GLU A 280 -26.78 2.06 -2.38
N LYS A 281 -26.53 2.50 -3.60
CA LYS A 281 -26.13 1.64 -4.73
C LYS A 281 -24.62 1.66 -5.04
N SER A 282 -23.79 2.21 -4.17
CA SER A 282 -22.35 2.31 -4.41
C SER A 282 -21.56 1.22 -3.68
N PRO A 283 -20.53 0.63 -4.31
CA PRO A 283 -19.57 -0.26 -3.63
C PRO A 283 -18.97 0.32 -2.36
N SER A 284 -18.82 1.64 -2.28
CA SER A 284 -18.31 2.31 -1.08
C SER A 284 -19.16 2.03 0.17
N VAL A 285 -20.47 1.81 0.01
CA VAL A 285 -21.37 1.42 1.12
C VAL A 285 -21.13 -0.03 1.53
N ALA A 286 -20.97 -0.92 0.55
CA ALA A 286 -20.63 -2.33 0.81
C ALA A 286 -19.28 -2.44 1.53
N LEU A 287 -18.27 -1.68 1.10
CA LEU A 287 -16.96 -1.61 1.77
C LEU A 287 -17.05 -1.06 3.20
N ALA A 288 -18.07 -0.26 3.52
CA ALA A 288 -18.31 0.26 4.87
C ALA A 288 -19.05 -0.72 5.79
N LEU A 289 -19.38 -1.93 5.36
CA LEU A 289 -20.05 -2.92 6.19
C LEU A 289 -19.16 -3.37 7.38
N PRO A 290 -19.73 -3.61 8.57
CA PRO A 290 -18.98 -3.96 9.76
C PRO A 290 -18.04 -5.16 9.61
N PRO A 291 -18.39 -6.27 8.92
CA PRO A 291 -17.48 -7.39 8.73
C PRO A 291 -16.21 -7.00 7.97
N LEU A 292 -16.33 -6.20 6.90
CA LEU A 292 -15.19 -5.74 6.12
C LEU A 292 -14.33 -4.76 6.92
N GLN A 293 -14.95 -3.88 7.71
CA GLN A 293 -14.19 -3.02 8.62
C GLN A 293 -13.40 -3.81 9.65
N TRP A 294 -13.97 -4.90 10.17
CA TRP A 294 -13.29 -5.76 11.13
C TRP A 294 -12.05 -6.43 10.50
N VAL A 295 -12.20 -7.03 9.32
CA VAL A 295 -11.07 -7.61 8.56
C VAL A 295 -10.04 -6.53 8.22
N GLY A 296 -10.47 -5.34 7.77
CA GLY A 296 -9.57 -4.23 7.45
C GLY A 296 -8.74 -3.75 8.64
N LYS A 297 -9.33 -3.68 9.84
CA LYS A 297 -8.61 -3.36 11.08
C LYS A 297 -7.55 -4.41 11.43
N LEU A 298 -7.81 -5.68 11.13
CA LEU A 298 -6.89 -6.79 11.35
C LEU A 298 -5.92 -7.01 10.19
N SER A 299 -6.07 -6.28 9.07
CA SER A 299 -5.31 -6.53 7.83
C SER A 299 -3.80 -6.56 8.02
N TYR A 300 -3.25 -5.73 8.92
CA TYR A 300 -1.83 -5.75 9.25
C TYR A 300 -1.40 -7.07 9.91
N SER A 301 -2.14 -7.53 10.91
CA SER A 301 -1.84 -8.81 11.58
C SER A 301 -2.04 -9.99 10.63
N LEU A 302 -3.08 -9.97 9.79
CA LEU A 302 -3.33 -11.00 8.79
C LEU A 302 -2.23 -11.06 7.72
N TYR A 303 -1.65 -9.91 7.40
CA TYR A 303 -0.54 -9.84 6.44
C TYR A 303 0.77 -10.36 7.02
N LEU A 304 1.00 -10.22 8.31
CA LEU A 304 2.22 -10.66 9.00
C LEU A 304 2.32 -12.18 9.15
N TRP A 305 1.20 -12.90 9.24
CA TRP A 305 1.09 -14.36 9.41
C TRP A 305 0.84 -15.08 8.09
#